data_1dc2a496cba470b35d122cfd961992b8
#
_entry.id   1dc2a496cba470b35d122cfd961992b8
#
_cell.length_a   1.000
_cell.length_b   1.000
_cell.length_c   1.000
_cell.angle_alpha   90.00
_cell.angle_beta   90.00
_cell.angle_gamma   90.00
#
_symmetry.space_group_name_H-M   'P 1'
#
loop_
_entity.id
_entity.type
_entity.pdbx_description
1 polymer ?
#
loop_
_entity_poly.entity_id
_entity_poly.type
_entity_poly.pdbx_seq_one_letter_code
_entity_poly.pdbx_strand_id
1 'polypeptide(L)'
;MNIAKLAIKVAVKIPKIEQFERYLFIGPHADDIEIGAGATVAKLASMGKKITFLICTDGRFGDGASDGVKGDALAELRKTECLKSAKLLGVEDVRFLGLKDGGGYVYDDLLKKLAETVSEVNPQIIFAPDHLSGSESHEDHLNVGKAARTIACFAPYENLMTDRFSVKGADVEAIAFYMTSRPNRFVKVKGLLNKQFDSIFKCHTSQYKEGAPESDSLKLYMKIRYYQYGCKEGFRVYSKTHMHCLPEAD
;
A
#
# COMPACT_ATOMS: atom_id res chain seq x y z
N MET A 1 -15.68 -20.94 18.57
CA MET A 1 -15.97 -19.92 17.54
C MET A 1 -17.45 -19.56 17.65
N ASN A 2 -17.78 -18.28 17.84
CA ASN A 2 -19.17 -17.83 18.02
C ASN A 2 -19.95 -18.08 16.72
N ILE A 3 -21.15 -18.71 16.82
CA ILE A 3 -22.01 -19.03 15.66
C ILE A 3 -22.33 -17.77 14.84
N ALA A 4 -22.54 -16.62 15.50
CA ALA A 4 -22.76 -15.34 14.83
C ALA A 4 -21.56 -14.93 13.96
N LYS A 5 -20.32 -15.05 14.46
CA LYS A 5 -19.10 -14.80 13.66
C LYS A 5 -19.00 -15.72 12.44
N LEU A 6 -19.39 -16.98 12.58
CA LEU A 6 -19.40 -17.92 11.47
C LEU A 6 -20.45 -17.53 10.42
N ALA A 7 -21.66 -17.22 10.87
CA ALA A 7 -22.76 -16.79 9.99
C ALA A 7 -22.39 -15.52 9.20
N ILE A 8 -21.79 -14.51 9.85
CA ILE A 8 -21.33 -13.29 9.20
C ILE A 8 -20.22 -13.58 8.17
N LYS A 9 -19.25 -14.45 8.50
CA LYS A 9 -18.21 -14.85 7.54
C LYS A 9 -18.73 -15.55 6.29
N VAL A 10 -19.86 -16.26 6.42
CA VAL A 10 -20.52 -16.93 5.30
C VAL A 10 -21.37 -15.94 4.49
N ALA A 11 -22.11 -15.06 5.17
CA ALA A 11 -23.01 -14.10 4.55
C ALA A 11 -22.26 -12.92 3.89
N VAL A 12 -21.20 -12.43 4.53
CA VAL A 12 -20.38 -11.31 4.03
C VAL A 12 -18.96 -11.81 3.79
N LYS A 13 -18.71 -12.27 2.57
CA LYS A 13 -17.41 -12.82 2.19
C LYS A 13 -16.40 -11.68 1.96
N ILE A 14 -15.23 -11.79 2.59
CA ILE A 14 -14.08 -10.97 2.20
C ILE A 14 -13.62 -11.43 0.81
N PRO A 15 -13.44 -10.54 -0.18
CA PRO A 15 -13.08 -10.91 -1.54
C PRO A 15 -11.67 -11.52 -1.62
N LYS A 16 -11.43 -12.30 -2.68
CA LYS A 16 -10.07 -12.73 -3.03
C LYS A 16 -9.37 -11.55 -3.70
N ILE A 17 -8.12 -11.30 -3.33
CA ILE A 17 -7.35 -10.18 -3.87
C ILE A 17 -7.21 -10.28 -5.40
N GLU A 18 -6.93 -11.48 -5.92
CA GLU A 18 -6.64 -11.70 -7.34
C GLU A 18 -7.87 -11.62 -8.26
N GLN A 19 -9.09 -11.48 -7.72
CA GLN A 19 -10.31 -11.43 -8.52
C GLN A 19 -10.55 -10.09 -9.24
N PHE A 20 -9.90 -9.03 -8.79
CA PHE A 20 -10.05 -7.69 -9.34
C PHE A 20 -9.21 -7.47 -10.60
N GLU A 21 -9.48 -6.39 -11.33
CA GLU A 21 -8.74 -6.01 -12.55
C GLU A 21 -7.94 -4.72 -12.39
N ARG A 22 -8.42 -3.77 -11.53
CA ARG A 22 -7.80 -2.46 -11.31
C ARG A 22 -7.40 -2.30 -9.86
N TYR A 23 -6.12 -2.02 -9.65
CA TYR A 23 -5.47 -1.95 -8.34
C TYR A 23 -4.80 -0.60 -8.15
N LEU A 24 -5.00 0.01 -6.99
CA LEU A 24 -4.26 1.17 -6.54
C LEU A 24 -3.46 0.79 -5.30
N PHE A 25 -2.14 0.84 -5.39
CA PHE A 25 -1.24 0.68 -4.25
C PHE A 25 -0.77 2.05 -3.80
N ILE A 26 -1.04 2.39 -2.54
CA ILE A 26 -0.71 3.69 -1.94
C ILE A 26 0.43 3.46 -0.96
N GLY A 27 1.58 4.13 -1.20
CA GLY A 27 2.74 4.17 -0.31
C GLY A 27 2.87 5.55 0.33
N PRO A 28 3.08 5.65 1.64
CA PRO A 28 3.55 6.88 2.27
C PRO A 28 4.84 7.38 1.62
N HIS A 29 5.83 6.49 1.47
CA HIS A 29 7.14 6.75 0.88
C HIS A 29 7.44 5.84 -0.30
N ALA A 30 8.54 6.12 -0.98
CA ALA A 30 8.93 5.50 -2.25
C ALA A 30 9.61 4.12 -2.11
N ASP A 31 9.18 3.26 -1.18
CA ASP A 31 9.68 1.89 -0.96
C ASP A 31 8.68 1.02 -0.19
N ASP A 32 7.68 1.64 0.46
CA ASP A 32 6.71 0.97 1.33
C ASP A 32 5.87 -0.07 0.60
N ILE A 33 5.50 0.19 -0.65
CA ILE A 33 4.69 -0.74 -1.45
C ILE A 33 5.50 -2.02 -1.72
N GLU A 34 6.75 -1.86 -2.07
CA GLU A 34 7.67 -2.96 -2.37
C GLU A 34 7.91 -3.83 -1.13
N ILE A 35 8.11 -3.20 0.03
CA ILE A 35 8.31 -3.90 1.30
C ILE A 35 7.04 -4.64 1.71
N GLY A 36 5.88 -3.96 1.64
CA GLY A 36 4.61 -4.48 2.15
C GLY A 36 3.90 -5.44 1.22
N ALA A 37 4.09 -5.32 -0.11
CA ALA A 37 3.27 -6.00 -1.13
C ALA A 37 4.01 -6.31 -2.45
N GLY A 38 5.33 -6.14 -2.53
CA GLY A 38 6.06 -6.20 -3.79
C GLY A 38 5.93 -7.54 -4.54
N ALA A 39 5.92 -8.67 -3.83
CA ALA A 39 5.72 -9.97 -4.47
C ALA A 39 4.28 -10.15 -4.99
N THR A 40 3.27 -9.60 -4.29
CA THR A 40 1.88 -9.55 -4.76
C THR A 40 1.76 -8.66 -5.99
N VAL A 41 2.38 -7.49 -6.01
CA VAL A 41 2.43 -6.60 -7.18
C VAL A 41 3.01 -7.35 -8.38
N ALA A 42 4.19 -7.97 -8.23
CA ALA A 42 4.83 -8.74 -9.31
C ALA A 42 3.94 -9.86 -9.85
N LYS A 43 3.21 -10.54 -8.97
CA LYS A 43 2.23 -11.57 -9.37
C LYS A 43 1.08 -10.97 -10.17
N LEU A 44 0.44 -9.92 -9.65
CA LEU A 44 -0.70 -9.28 -10.31
C LEU A 44 -0.31 -8.71 -11.68
N ALA A 45 0.86 -8.08 -11.78
CA ALA A 45 1.42 -7.61 -13.05
C ALA A 45 1.62 -8.77 -14.06
N SER A 46 2.15 -9.92 -13.60
CA SER A 46 2.30 -11.11 -14.45
C SER A 46 0.97 -11.71 -14.92
N MET A 47 -0.14 -11.39 -14.23
CA MET A 47 -1.51 -11.77 -14.63
C MET A 47 -2.17 -10.75 -15.57
N GLY A 48 -1.44 -9.69 -15.98
CA GLY A 48 -1.97 -8.64 -16.85
C GLY A 48 -2.91 -7.66 -16.15
N LYS A 49 -2.90 -7.60 -14.82
CA LYS A 49 -3.74 -6.67 -14.05
C LYS A 49 -3.27 -5.23 -14.20
N LYS A 50 -4.22 -4.27 -14.18
CA LYS A 50 -3.93 -2.83 -14.19
C LYS A 50 -3.54 -2.39 -12.79
N ILE A 51 -2.32 -1.91 -12.62
CA ILE A 51 -1.76 -1.53 -11.32
C ILE A 51 -1.26 -0.09 -11.42
N THR A 52 -1.71 0.74 -10.48
CA THR A 52 -1.20 2.09 -10.27
C THR A 52 -0.50 2.15 -8.91
N PHE A 53 0.70 2.73 -8.87
CA PHE A 53 1.36 3.15 -7.64
C PHE A 53 1.05 4.62 -7.37
N LEU A 54 0.77 4.94 -6.12
CA LEU A 54 0.63 6.32 -5.64
C LEU A 54 1.53 6.53 -4.43
N ILE A 55 2.52 7.40 -4.57
CA ILE A 55 3.42 7.78 -3.49
C ILE A 55 2.97 9.12 -2.94
N CYS A 56 2.72 9.18 -1.62
CA CYS A 56 2.09 10.35 -1.01
C CYS A 56 3.11 11.44 -0.66
N THR A 57 4.23 11.09 -0.01
CA THR A 57 5.23 12.05 0.42
C THR A 57 6.50 12.00 -0.44
N ASP A 58 7.29 13.04 -0.36
CA ASP A 58 8.52 13.16 -1.14
C ASP A 58 9.73 12.40 -0.54
N GLY A 59 9.61 11.92 0.69
CA GLY A 59 10.63 11.11 1.36
C GLY A 59 11.96 11.83 1.64
N ARG A 60 11.97 13.18 1.66
CA ARG A 60 13.16 14.03 1.80
C ARG A 60 13.97 13.84 3.07
N PHE A 61 13.39 13.25 4.11
CA PHE A 61 14.02 13.04 5.41
C PHE A 61 14.59 11.63 5.60
N GLY A 62 14.45 10.74 4.63
CA GLY A 62 15.04 9.40 4.66
C GLY A 62 16.53 9.42 4.27
N ASP A 63 17.35 10.20 4.96
CA ASP A 63 18.74 10.45 4.55
C ASP A 63 19.79 9.52 5.19
N GLY A 64 19.36 8.55 5.97
CA GLY A 64 20.26 7.66 6.74
C GLY A 64 21.26 6.84 5.91
N ALA A 65 20.93 6.52 4.65
CA ALA A 65 21.79 5.74 3.76
C ALA A 65 22.15 6.46 2.44
N SER A 66 21.84 7.76 2.32
CA SER A 66 21.86 8.52 1.07
C SER A 66 23.24 9.09 0.67
N ASP A 67 24.32 8.72 1.35
CA ASP A 67 25.68 9.24 1.11
C ASP A 67 25.79 10.78 1.16
N GLY A 68 25.01 11.40 2.04
CA GLY A 68 24.97 12.85 2.24
C GLY A 68 24.03 13.61 1.30
N VAL A 69 23.31 12.93 0.41
CA VAL A 69 22.22 13.54 -0.38
C VAL A 69 21.04 13.82 0.54
N LYS A 70 20.48 15.04 0.51
CA LYS A 70 19.45 15.50 1.44
C LYS A 70 18.40 16.39 0.76
N GLY A 71 17.24 16.56 1.43
CA GLY A 71 16.22 17.50 1.02
C GLY A 71 15.67 17.25 -0.37
N ASP A 72 15.52 18.27 -1.19
CA ASP A 72 14.92 18.16 -2.53
C ASP A 72 15.72 17.24 -3.47
N ALA A 73 17.06 17.23 -3.34
CA ALA A 73 17.90 16.32 -4.13
C ALA A 73 17.63 14.84 -3.77
N LEU A 74 17.40 14.53 -2.49
CA LEU A 74 17.04 13.20 -2.05
C LEU A 74 15.63 12.83 -2.53
N ALA A 75 14.67 13.75 -2.47
CA ALA A 75 13.32 13.54 -2.96
C ALA A 75 13.30 13.13 -4.45
N GLU A 76 14.05 13.83 -5.30
CA GLU A 76 14.15 13.49 -6.74
C GLU A 76 14.90 12.16 -6.97
N LEU A 77 15.92 11.86 -6.17
CA LEU A 77 16.61 10.57 -6.22
C LEU A 77 15.65 9.43 -5.88
N ARG A 78 14.93 9.51 -4.75
CA ARG A 78 13.96 8.51 -4.32
C ARG A 78 12.82 8.31 -5.32
N LYS A 79 12.35 9.38 -5.96
CA LYS A 79 11.38 9.31 -7.04
C LYS A 79 11.90 8.50 -8.23
N THR A 80 13.15 8.74 -8.64
CA THR A 80 13.80 7.99 -9.71
C THR A 80 13.95 6.50 -9.36
N GLU A 81 14.35 6.21 -8.12
CA GLU A 81 14.48 4.85 -7.61
C GLU A 81 13.13 4.11 -7.58
N CYS A 82 12.05 4.79 -7.16
CA CYS A 82 10.69 4.27 -7.18
C CYS A 82 10.21 3.91 -8.60
N LEU A 83 10.45 4.79 -9.58
CA LEU A 83 10.12 4.49 -10.99
C LEU A 83 10.86 3.25 -11.51
N LYS A 84 12.13 3.10 -11.14
CA LYS A 84 12.94 1.93 -11.50
C LYS A 84 12.41 0.66 -10.84
N SER A 85 12.06 0.73 -9.57
CA SER A 85 11.49 -0.37 -8.78
C SER A 85 10.12 -0.82 -9.33
N ALA A 86 9.21 0.12 -9.55
CA ALA A 86 7.89 -0.13 -10.12
C ALA A 86 7.99 -0.85 -11.47
N LYS A 87 8.86 -0.36 -12.37
CA LYS A 87 9.14 -0.97 -13.68
C LYS A 87 9.66 -2.42 -13.53
N LEU A 88 10.55 -2.68 -12.58
CA LEU A 88 11.05 -4.04 -12.28
C LEU A 88 9.91 -4.96 -11.86
N LEU A 89 8.96 -4.47 -11.06
CA LEU A 89 7.78 -5.24 -10.65
C LEU A 89 6.75 -5.41 -11.77
N GLY A 90 6.82 -4.62 -12.84
CA GLY A 90 5.89 -4.65 -13.99
C GLY A 90 4.78 -3.60 -13.90
N VAL A 91 5.01 -2.50 -13.17
CA VAL A 91 4.09 -1.38 -13.03
C VAL A 91 4.61 -0.18 -13.83
N GLU A 92 3.74 0.39 -14.67
CA GLU A 92 4.05 1.54 -15.53
C GLU A 92 3.40 2.84 -15.06
N ASP A 93 2.21 2.77 -14.43
CA ASP A 93 1.50 3.95 -13.89
C ASP A 93 1.97 4.22 -12.45
N VAL A 94 2.84 5.20 -12.28
CA VAL A 94 3.36 5.65 -10.98
C VAL A 94 3.08 7.13 -10.81
N ARG A 95 2.40 7.48 -9.73
CA ARG A 95 1.95 8.84 -9.41
C ARG A 95 2.54 9.31 -8.08
N PHE A 96 2.78 10.61 -7.97
CA PHE A 96 3.36 11.24 -6.79
C PHE A 96 2.52 12.44 -6.38
N LEU A 97 2.08 12.46 -5.12
CA LEU A 97 1.32 13.62 -4.59
C LEU A 97 2.27 14.78 -4.19
N GLY A 98 3.53 14.49 -3.93
CA GLY A 98 4.55 15.47 -3.57
C GLY A 98 4.27 16.18 -2.24
N LEU A 99 3.59 15.51 -1.31
CA LEU A 99 3.41 16.04 0.05
C LEU A 99 4.75 16.01 0.78
N LYS A 100 4.95 16.94 1.71
CA LYS A 100 6.19 17.00 2.47
C LYS A 100 6.25 15.86 3.48
N ASP A 101 7.34 15.10 3.45
CA ASP A 101 7.63 13.99 4.37
C ASP A 101 7.59 14.41 5.86
N GLY A 102 7.37 13.44 6.75
CA GLY A 102 7.36 13.63 8.20
C GLY A 102 6.14 14.37 8.74
N GLY A 103 4.94 14.15 8.17
CA GLY A 103 3.70 14.80 8.59
C GLY A 103 3.61 16.28 8.19
N GLY A 104 4.53 16.77 7.35
CA GLY A 104 4.62 18.18 6.97
C GLY A 104 3.52 18.68 6.01
N TYR A 105 2.30 18.12 6.10
CA TYR A 105 1.15 18.45 5.25
C TYR A 105 -0.16 18.54 6.06
N VAL A 106 -1.17 19.18 5.48
CA VAL A 106 -2.51 19.22 6.06
C VAL A 106 -3.25 17.92 5.69
N TYR A 107 -3.85 17.26 6.69
CA TYR A 107 -4.54 15.98 6.48
C TYR A 107 -5.70 16.06 5.46
N ASP A 108 -6.43 17.18 5.41
CA ASP A 108 -7.50 17.38 4.42
C ASP A 108 -6.95 17.52 3.00
N ASP A 109 -5.73 18.06 2.81
CA ASP A 109 -5.08 18.09 1.50
C ASP A 109 -4.71 16.68 1.03
N LEU A 110 -4.23 15.81 1.94
CA LEU A 110 -4.01 14.39 1.65
C LEU A 110 -5.32 13.72 1.24
N LEU A 111 -6.43 13.92 1.98
CA LEU A 111 -7.73 13.34 1.64
C LEU A 111 -8.20 13.78 0.25
N LYS A 112 -8.09 15.08 -0.05
CA LYS A 112 -8.50 15.63 -1.35
C LYS A 112 -7.69 15.03 -2.50
N LYS A 113 -6.37 15.02 -2.38
CA LYS A 113 -5.48 14.44 -3.40
C LYS A 113 -5.69 12.93 -3.60
N LEU A 114 -5.99 12.20 -2.52
CA LEU A 114 -6.37 10.78 -2.61
C LEU A 114 -7.72 10.61 -3.32
N ALA A 115 -8.72 11.44 -3.02
CA ALA A 115 -10.03 11.40 -3.68
C ALA A 115 -9.90 11.68 -5.19
N GLU A 116 -9.12 12.69 -5.57
CA GLU A 116 -8.79 13.00 -6.97
C GLU A 116 -8.17 11.79 -7.68
N THR A 117 -7.12 11.21 -7.09
CA THR A 117 -6.43 10.04 -7.66
C THR A 117 -7.35 8.83 -7.78
N VAL A 118 -8.13 8.53 -6.73
CA VAL A 118 -9.07 7.38 -6.73
C VAL A 118 -10.17 7.57 -7.78
N SER A 119 -10.69 8.79 -7.94
CA SER A 119 -11.66 9.11 -8.98
C SER A 119 -11.10 8.89 -10.41
N GLU A 120 -9.87 9.32 -10.66
CA GLU A 120 -9.20 9.19 -11.96
C GLU A 120 -8.83 7.74 -12.30
N VAL A 121 -8.22 7.02 -11.35
CA VAL A 121 -7.77 5.63 -11.53
C VAL A 121 -8.94 4.67 -11.57
N ASN A 122 -10.01 4.98 -10.87
CA ASN A 122 -11.18 4.13 -10.66
C ASN A 122 -10.80 2.69 -10.24
N PRO A 123 -10.04 2.49 -9.14
CA PRO A 123 -9.61 1.17 -8.73
C PRO A 123 -10.76 0.38 -8.13
N GLN A 124 -10.72 -0.95 -8.25
CA GLN A 124 -11.67 -1.85 -7.56
C GLN A 124 -11.17 -2.22 -6.16
N ILE A 125 -9.85 -2.22 -5.98
CA ILE A 125 -9.22 -2.46 -4.68
C ILE A 125 -8.08 -1.48 -4.44
N ILE A 126 -8.03 -0.94 -3.22
CA ILE A 126 -6.97 -0.05 -2.75
C ILE A 126 -6.07 -0.81 -1.78
N PHE A 127 -4.76 -0.65 -1.88
CA PHE A 127 -3.78 -1.11 -0.91
C PHE A 127 -3.14 0.07 -0.20
N ALA A 128 -2.95 -0.03 1.12
CA ALA A 128 -2.33 1.02 1.94
C ALA A 128 -1.65 0.39 3.17
N PRO A 129 -0.79 1.11 3.92
CA PRO A 129 -0.25 0.61 5.17
C PRO A 129 -1.34 0.44 6.23
N ASP A 130 -1.17 -0.56 7.14
CA ASP A 130 -2.12 -0.79 8.22
C ASP A 130 -1.95 0.22 9.36
N HIS A 131 -2.73 1.29 9.34
CA HIS A 131 -2.76 2.33 10.37
C HIS A 131 -3.27 1.85 11.75
N LEU A 132 -3.75 0.61 11.86
CA LEU A 132 -4.16 -0.03 13.12
C LEU A 132 -3.12 -1.04 13.62
N SER A 133 -1.95 -1.11 13.01
CA SER A 133 -0.83 -1.91 13.51
C SER A 133 -0.29 -1.28 14.79
N GLY A 134 -0.32 -2.05 15.90
CA GLY A 134 0.00 -1.50 17.23
C GLY A 134 1.46 -1.08 17.43
N SER A 135 2.36 -1.44 16.51
CA SER A 135 3.78 -1.04 16.52
C SER A 135 4.09 0.08 15.52
N GLU A 136 3.12 0.47 14.68
CA GLU A 136 3.34 1.56 13.72
C GLU A 136 3.29 2.91 14.43
N SER A 137 4.32 3.71 14.25
CA SER A 137 4.46 5.02 14.88
C SER A 137 4.79 6.13 13.89
N HIS A 138 5.08 5.77 12.62
CA HIS A 138 5.39 6.79 11.62
C HIS A 138 4.12 7.54 11.23
N GLU A 139 4.12 8.85 11.42
CA GLU A 139 2.94 9.70 11.22
C GLU A 139 2.39 9.58 9.79
N ASP A 140 3.27 9.54 8.78
CA ASP A 140 2.84 9.38 7.38
C ASP A 140 2.14 8.05 7.14
N HIS A 141 2.63 6.95 7.72
CA HIS A 141 1.97 5.64 7.61
C HIS A 141 0.58 5.65 8.24
N LEU A 142 0.46 6.24 9.44
CA LEU A 142 -0.81 6.34 10.15
C LEU A 142 -1.80 7.21 9.37
N ASN A 143 -1.37 8.38 8.90
CA ASN A 143 -2.21 9.32 8.18
C ASN A 143 -2.64 8.78 6.82
N VAL A 144 -1.70 8.24 6.03
CA VAL A 144 -1.99 7.68 4.70
C VAL A 144 -2.89 6.45 4.81
N GLY A 145 -2.63 5.53 5.74
CA GLY A 145 -3.49 4.37 5.96
C GLY A 145 -4.90 4.75 6.37
N LYS A 146 -5.06 5.72 7.28
CA LYS A 146 -6.35 6.26 7.71
C LYS A 146 -7.08 6.98 6.56
N ALA A 147 -6.38 7.82 5.81
CA ALA A 147 -6.95 8.55 4.68
C ALA A 147 -7.40 7.58 3.56
N ALA A 148 -6.58 6.58 3.22
CA ALA A 148 -6.93 5.55 2.26
C ALA A 148 -8.19 4.77 2.67
N ARG A 149 -8.33 4.41 3.96
CA ARG A 149 -9.54 3.79 4.48
C ARG A 149 -10.77 4.69 4.33
N THR A 150 -10.63 5.97 4.64
CA THR A 150 -11.71 6.94 4.50
C THR A 150 -12.17 7.07 3.05
N ILE A 151 -11.23 7.26 2.12
CA ILE A 151 -11.56 7.40 0.70
C ILE A 151 -12.09 6.07 0.11
N ALA A 152 -11.56 4.92 0.50
CA ALA A 152 -12.11 3.63 0.07
C ALA A 152 -13.58 3.45 0.49
N CYS A 153 -13.96 3.94 1.68
CA CYS A 153 -15.34 3.92 2.15
C CYS A 153 -16.23 4.91 1.39
N PHE A 154 -15.71 6.08 1.03
CA PHE A 154 -16.47 7.16 0.39
C PHE A 154 -16.60 7.02 -1.12
N ALA A 155 -15.59 6.48 -1.77
CA ALA A 155 -15.48 6.40 -3.23
C ALA A 155 -16.72 5.84 -3.95
N PRO A 156 -17.45 4.83 -3.43
CA PRO A 156 -18.66 4.33 -4.07
C PRO A 156 -19.89 5.24 -3.97
N TYR A 157 -19.80 6.38 -3.27
CA TYR A 157 -20.91 7.31 -3.05
C TYR A 157 -20.71 8.59 -3.86
N GLU A 158 -21.28 8.62 -5.09
CA GLU A 158 -21.12 9.71 -6.05
C GLU A 158 -21.39 11.10 -5.45
N ASN A 159 -22.55 11.27 -4.78
CA ASN A 159 -22.94 12.57 -4.21
C ASN A 159 -21.96 13.05 -3.12
N LEU A 160 -21.43 12.13 -2.31
CA LEU A 160 -20.46 12.47 -1.27
C LEU A 160 -19.12 12.88 -1.89
N MET A 161 -18.65 12.15 -2.91
CA MET A 161 -17.39 12.46 -3.60
C MET A 161 -17.48 13.81 -4.34
N THR A 162 -18.62 14.07 -4.96
CA THR A 162 -18.86 15.33 -5.68
C THR A 162 -18.97 16.52 -4.71
N ASP A 163 -19.75 16.40 -3.65
CA ASP A 163 -20.01 17.49 -2.71
C ASP A 163 -18.76 17.87 -1.90
N ARG A 164 -18.07 16.84 -1.38
CA ARG A 164 -16.92 17.06 -0.47
C ARG A 164 -15.60 17.33 -1.21
N PHE A 165 -15.35 16.67 -2.34
CA PHE A 165 -14.05 16.69 -3.01
C PHE A 165 -14.11 17.22 -4.45
N SER A 166 -15.29 17.50 -4.98
CA SER A 166 -15.52 17.96 -6.36
C SER A 166 -15.02 16.96 -7.43
N VAL A 167 -15.10 15.67 -7.13
CA VAL A 167 -14.69 14.58 -8.03
C VAL A 167 -15.80 13.55 -8.16
N LYS A 168 -15.71 12.69 -9.19
CA LYS A 168 -16.65 11.58 -9.38
C LYS A 168 -16.39 10.45 -8.38
N GLY A 169 -17.41 9.65 -8.12
CA GLY A 169 -17.26 8.38 -7.41
C GLY A 169 -16.39 7.37 -8.16
N ALA A 170 -16.05 6.28 -7.48
CA ALA A 170 -15.24 5.20 -8.05
C ALA A 170 -15.73 3.82 -7.59
N ASP A 171 -15.44 2.78 -8.38
CA ASP A 171 -15.92 1.40 -8.19
C ASP A 171 -15.19 0.63 -7.07
N VAL A 172 -14.80 1.30 -5.99
CA VAL A 172 -14.04 0.66 -4.92
C VAL A 172 -14.89 -0.36 -4.19
N GLU A 173 -14.47 -1.62 -4.25
CA GLU A 173 -15.14 -2.77 -3.63
C GLU A 173 -14.43 -3.24 -2.35
N ALA A 174 -13.13 -2.97 -2.22
CA ALA A 174 -12.33 -3.41 -1.10
C ALA A 174 -11.12 -2.50 -0.82
N ILE A 175 -10.64 -2.59 0.43
CA ILE A 175 -9.31 -2.10 0.81
C ILE A 175 -8.51 -3.24 1.44
N ALA A 176 -7.22 -3.30 1.16
CA ALA A 176 -6.25 -4.26 1.68
C ALA A 176 -5.10 -3.52 2.37
N PHE A 177 -4.89 -3.79 3.64
CA PHE A 177 -3.78 -3.20 4.38
C PHE A 177 -2.59 -4.14 4.40
N TYR A 178 -1.43 -3.64 3.97
CA TYR A 178 -0.13 -4.31 4.09
C TYR A 178 0.58 -3.89 5.39
N MET A 179 1.72 -4.52 5.75
CA MET A 179 2.44 -4.34 7.02
C MET A 179 1.53 -4.56 8.24
N THR A 180 0.60 -5.49 8.14
CA THR A 180 -0.39 -5.79 9.18
C THR A 180 0.07 -6.92 10.09
N SER A 181 -0.26 -6.82 11.38
CA SER A 181 -0.13 -7.91 12.34
C SER A 181 -1.32 -8.88 12.35
N ARG A 182 -2.44 -8.52 11.69
CA ARG A 182 -3.71 -9.26 11.70
C ARG A 182 -4.21 -9.61 10.29
N PRO A 183 -3.43 -10.33 9.47
CA PRO A 183 -3.86 -10.66 8.11
C PRO A 183 -5.06 -11.62 8.11
N ASN A 184 -6.01 -11.37 7.22
CA ASN A 184 -7.19 -12.22 7.01
C ASN A 184 -7.31 -12.72 5.57
N ARG A 185 -6.43 -12.25 4.67
CA ARG A 185 -6.25 -12.72 3.30
C ARG A 185 -4.78 -12.90 2.97
N PHE A 186 -4.51 -13.89 2.13
CA PHE A 186 -3.14 -14.26 1.77
C PHE A 186 -3.03 -14.47 0.26
N VAL A 187 -2.05 -13.85 -0.37
CA VAL A 187 -1.70 -14.05 -1.77
C VAL A 187 -0.51 -14.99 -1.87
N LYS A 188 -0.65 -16.09 -2.62
CA LYS A 188 0.44 -17.04 -2.84
C LYS A 188 1.46 -16.43 -3.81
N VAL A 189 2.70 -16.23 -3.34
CA VAL A 189 3.77 -15.55 -4.08
C VAL A 189 5.05 -16.40 -4.17
N LYS A 190 4.87 -17.71 -4.20
CA LYS A 190 6.00 -18.67 -4.27
C LYS A 190 6.88 -18.36 -5.49
N GLY A 191 8.19 -18.21 -5.25
CA GLY A 191 9.18 -17.90 -6.28
C GLY A 191 9.36 -16.41 -6.58
N LEU A 192 8.56 -15.50 -5.99
CA LEU A 192 8.63 -14.06 -6.27
C LEU A 192 9.41 -13.24 -5.22
N LEU A 193 9.86 -13.87 -4.12
CA LEU A 193 10.58 -13.18 -3.06
C LEU A 193 11.86 -12.49 -3.56
N ASN A 194 12.61 -13.13 -4.45
CA ASN A 194 13.83 -12.53 -5.00
C ASN A 194 13.51 -11.31 -5.87
N LYS A 195 12.43 -11.34 -6.63
CA LYS A 195 12.00 -10.18 -7.43
C LYS A 195 11.60 -9.00 -6.53
N GLN A 196 10.91 -9.28 -5.42
CA GLN A 196 10.62 -8.29 -4.39
C GLN A 196 11.91 -7.74 -3.76
N PHE A 197 12.88 -8.59 -3.41
CA PHE A 197 14.18 -8.13 -2.91
C PHE A 197 14.94 -7.25 -3.91
N ASP A 198 14.94 -7.63 -5.17
CA ASP A 198 15.58 -6.85 -6.21
C ASP A 198 14.93 -5.46 -6.36
N SER A 199 13.61 -5.37 -6.23
CA SER A 199 12.89 -4.08 -6.29
C SER A 199 13.25 -3.17 -5.11
N ILE A 200 13.55 -3.72 -3.95
CA ILE A 200 13.95 -2.95 -2.77
C ILE A 200 15.45 -2.65 -2.81
N PHE A 201 16.28 -3.69 -2.73
CA PHE A 201 17.70 -3.55 -2.41
C PHE A 201 18.59 -3.19 -3.61
N LYS A 202 18.12 -3.36 -4.86
CA LYS A 202 18.83 -2.91 -6.07
C LYS A 202 18.27 -1.63 -6.67
N CYS A 203 17.07 -1.20 -6.26
CA CYS A 203 16.44 -0.01 -6.79
C CYS A 203 16.48 1.17 -5.81
N HIS A 204 16.20 0.96 -4.53
CA HIS A 204 16.18 1.99 -3.49
C HIS A 204 17.55 2.08 -2.77
N THR A 205 18.61 2.35 -3.53
CA THR A 205 19.99 2.34 -3.03
C THR A 205 20.31 3.52 -2.13
N SER A 206 19.52 4.58 -2.19
CA SER A 206 19.60 5.70 -1.23
C SER A 206 19.07 5.34 0.16
N GLN A 207 18.32 4.23 0.28
CA GLN A 207 17.70 3.77 1.53
C GLN A 207 18.35 2.48 2.04
N TYR A 208 18.73 1.57 1.15
CA TYR A 208 19.22 0.24 1.50
C TYR A 208 20.56 -0.04 0.85
N LYS A 209 21.61 -0.16 1.68
CA LYS A 209 22.95 -0.53 1.22
C LYS A 209 23.19 -2.02 1.45
N GLU A 210 23.90 -2.63 0.51
CA GLU A 210 24.34 -4.02 0.65
C GLU A 210 25.29 -4.17 1.84
N GLY A 211 25.03 -5.16 2.71
CA GLY A 211 25.81 -5.43 3.92
C GLY A 211 25.53 -4.46 5.07
N ALA A 212 24.63 -3.49 4.93
CA ALA A 212 24.20 -2.67 6.06
C ALA A 212 23.30 -3.48 7.01
N PRO A 213 23.50 -3.39 8.34
CA PRO A 213 22.74 -4.17 9.33
C PRO A 213 21.22 -3.99 9.19
N GLU A 214 20.76 -2.78 8.88
CA GLU A 214 19.33 -2.47 8.69
C GLU A 214 18.77 -3.19 7.45
N SER A 215 19.51 -3.20 6.35
CA SER A 215 19.13 -3.91 5.12
C SER A 215 19.07 -5.42 5.34
N ASP A 216 20.03 -5.98 6.05
CA ASP A 216 20.08 -7.42 6.35
C ASP A 216 18.98 -7.81 7.33
N SER A 217 18.69 -6.98 8.32
CA SER A 217 17.57 -7.17 9.25
C SER A 217 16.22 -7.15 8.55
N LEU A 218 15.99 -6.20 7.63
CA LEU A 218 14.78 -6.14 6.82
C LEU A 218 14.64 -7.37 5.92
N LYS A 219 15.72 -7.79 5.23
CA LYS A 219 15.73 -9.02 4.42
C LYS A 219 15.36 -10.26 5.25
N LEU A 220 15.94 -10.37 6.45
CA LEU A 220 15.66 -11.49 7.36
C LEU A 220 14.19 -11.48 7.81
N TYR A 221 13.68 -10.32 8.24
CA TYR A 221 12.29 -10.17 8.64
C TYR A 221 11.33 -10.58 7.52
N MET A 222 11.53 -10.08 6.30
CA MET A 222 10.70 -10.42 5.14
C MET A 222 10.75 -11.91 4.81
N LYS A 223 11.93 -12.56 4.90
CA LYS A 223 12.06 -14.02 4.75
C LYS A 223 11.27 -14.78 5.80
N ILE A 224 11.39 -14.38 7.08
CA ILE A 224 10.63 -15.00 8.18
C ILE A 224 9.13 -14.91 7.91
N ARG A 225 8.62 -13.72 7.57
CA ARG A 225 7.20 -13.52 7.25
C ARG A 225 6.73 -14.37 6.06
N TYR A 226 7.52 -14.39 4.99
CA TYR A 226 7.23 -15.18 3.80
C TYR A 226 7.09 -16.68 4.10
N TYR A 227 8.03 -17.25 4.87
CA TYR A 227 7.97 -18.66 5.23
C TYR A 227 6.91 -18.95 6.30
N GLN A 228 6.72 -18.07 7.28
CA GLN A 228 5.67 -18.19 8.28
C GLN A 228 4.29 -18.35 7.65
N TYR A 229 4.02 -17.68 6.55
CA TYR A 229 2.76 -17.77 5.82
C TYR A 229 2.76 -18.79 4.68
N GLY A 230 3.75 -19.67 4.59
CA GLY A 230 3.82 -20.70 3.55
C GLY A 230 3.98 -20.12 2.15
N CYS A 231 4.97 -19.26 1.95
CA CYS A 231 5.27 -18.55 0.70
C CYS A 231 4.12 -17.64 0.23
N LYS A 232 3.55 -16.88 1.16
CA LYS A 232 2.45 -15.93 0.90
C LYS A 232 2.74 -14.58 1.54
N GLU A 233 2.16 -13.53 0.95
CA GLU A 233 2.00 -12.23 1.60
C GLU A 233 0.62 -12.13 2.24
N GLY A 234 0.55 -11.58 3.45
CA GLY A 234 -0.67 -11.45 4.23
C GLY A 234 -1.17 -10.02 4.29
N PHE A 235 -2.48 -9.85 4.10
CA PHE A 235 -3.16 -8.57 4.08
C PHE A 235 -4.37 -8.58 5.00
N ARG A 236 -4.70 -7.43 5.60
CA ARG A 236 -5.96 -7.22 6.29
C ARG A 236 -6.94 -6.58 5.32
N VAL A 237 -7.92 -7.34 4.84
CA VAL A 237 -8.84 -6.93 3.79
C VAL A 237 -10.22 -6.67 4.35
N TYR A 238 -10.80 -5.55 3.95
CA TYR A 238 -12.20 -5.20 4.18
C TYR A 238 -12.91 -5.00 2.84
N SER A 239 -14.07 -5.62 2.66
CA SER A 239 -14.96 -5.29 1.55
C SER A 239 -15.77 -4.02 1.86
N LYS A 240 -16.46 -3.47 0.87
CA LYS A 240 -17.37 -2.33 1.03
C LYS A 240 -18.32 -2.52 2.22
N THR A 241 -18.91 -3.72 2.38
CA THR A 241 -19.82 -4.03 3.48
C THR A 241 -19.09 -4.07 4.85
N HIS A 242 -17.85 -4.58 4.90
CA HIS A 242 -17.07 -4.62 6.15
C HIS A 242 -16.60 -3.25 6.62
N MET A 243 -16.44 -2.29 5.70
CA MET A 243 -16.06 -0.93 6.06
C MET A 243 -17.17 -0.14 6.75
N HIS A 244 -18.40 -0.70 6.77
CA HIS A 244 -19.58 -0.03 7.31
C HIS A 244 -20.29 -0.89 8.35
N CYS A 245 -20.04 -0.65 9.63
CA CYS A 245 -20.80 -1.19 10.78
C CYS A 245 -20.80 -2.72 10.96
N LEU A 246 -19.71 -3.42 10.68
CA LEU A 246 -19.57 -4.84 11.01
C LEU A 246 -18.42 -5.06 12.02
N PRO A 247 -18.64 -4.85 13.34
CA PRO A 247 -17.59 -4.97 14.36
C PRO A 247 -17.00 -6.37 14.47
N GLU A 248 -17.72 -7.41 14.05
CA GLU A 248 -17.26 -8.80 14.05
C GLU A 248 -16.29 -9.13 12.92
N ALA A 249 -16.04 -8.19 12.00
CA ALA A 249 -15.06 -8.36 10.92
C ALA A 249 -13.61 -8.34 11.42
N ASP A 250 -13.38 -7.90 12.66
CA ASP A 250 -12.06 -7.82 13.31
C ASP A 250 -11.63 -9.10 14.05
#